data_0bd49be20edffb9c417768b854d81703
#
_entry.id   0bd49be20edffb9c417768b854d81703
#
_cell.length_a   1.000
_cell.length_b   1.000
_cell.length_c   1.000
_cell.angle_alpha   90.00
_cell.angle_beta   90.00
_cell.angle_gamma   90.00
#
_symmetry.space_group_name_H-M   'P 1'
#
loop_
_entity.id
_entity.type
_entity.pdbx_description
1 polymer ?
#
loop_
_entity_poly.entity_id
_entity_poly.type
_entity_poly.pdbx_seq_one_letter_code
_entity_poly.pdbx_strand_id
1 'polypeptide(L)'
;MDDCQEPLAKFHAQVYRNGRIAIPKNERDYYGLDQHDIVELIVRKYEDDKIIGRGWFLAQLTVNGKLTIPIGLRQELDIRDGDFIEVLLIGFIRIEDVIGDQGLKIMKALRSNEYKLISEKDEKRLLSMLSKGIYHISYFGE
;
A
#
# COMPACT_ATOMS: atom_id res chain seq x y z
N MET A 1 -8.61 25.17 5.81
CA MET A 1 -7.87 24.71 5.91
C MET A 1 -7.48 23.67 5.26
N ASP A 2 -6.63 23.50 4.86
CA ASP A 2 -6.25 22.65 4.15
C ASP A 2 -6.06 21.44 4.64
N ASP A 3 -6.56 20.57 4.18
CA ASP A 3 -6.50 19.32 4.65
C ASP A 3 -5.54 18.51 3.90
N CYS A 4 -4.42 19.06 3.62
CA CYS A 4 -3.44 18.31 2.95
C CYS A 4 -2.91 17.28 3.87
N GLN A 5 -3.45 16.12 3.84
CA GLN A 5 -3.00 15.00 4.63
C GLN A 5 -1.89 14.28 3.89
N GLU A 6 -0.84 13.94 4.62
CA GLU A 6 0.30 13.26 4.04
C GLU A 6 0.25 11.79 4.35
N PRO A 7 0.73 10.93 3.46
CA PRO A 7 0.89 9.52 3.80
C PRO A 7 2.04 9.37 4.80
N LEU A 8 2.18 8.18 5.38
CA LEU A 8 3.32 7.90 6.24
C LEU A 8 4.61 8.01 5.44
N ALA A 9 4.58 7.55 4.21
CA ALA A 9 5.73 7.66 3.31
C ALA A 9 5.23 7.69 1.87
N LYS A 10 5.98 8.39 1.01
CA LYS A 10 5.69 8.44 -0.41
C LYS A 10 7.00 8.26 -1.15
N PHE A 11 7.04 7.32 -2.07
CA PHE A 11 8.26 7.05 -2.82
C PHE A 11 7.91 6.49 -4.19
N HIS A 12 8.88 6.56 -5.10
CA HIS A 12 8.74 5.93 -6.40
C HIS A 12 9.40 4.56 -6.35
N ALA A 13 8.82 3.62 -7.05
CA ALA A 13 9.36 2.27 -7.09
C ALA A 13 9.33 1.75 -8.51
N GLN A 14 10.38 1.03 -8.89
CA GLN A 14 10.40 0.34 -10.15
C GLN A 14 9.84 -1.06 -9.93
N VAL A 15 8.95 -1.49 -10.81
CA VAL A 15 8.33 -2.80 -10.69
C VAL A 15 9.28 -3.83 -11.28
N TYR A 16 9.61 -4.85 -10.50
CA TYR A 16 10.50 -5.90 -10.94
C TYR A 16 9.71 -7.08 -11.46
N ARG A 17 10.41 -8.13 -11.80
CA ARG A 17 9.83 -9.37 -12.26
C ARG A 17 8.68 -9.82 -11.37
N ASN A 18 7.57 -10.19 -11.98
CA ASN A 18 6.36 -10.69 -11.33
C ASN A 18 5.67 -9.63 -10.44
N GLY A 19 5.83 -8.36 -10.79
CA GLY A 19 5.10 -7.29 -10.11
C GLY A 19 5.57 -6.98 -8.71
N ARG A 20 6.85 -7.23 -8.41
CA ARG A 20 7.38 -6.93 -7.08
C ARG A 20 7.94 -5.52 -7.01
N ILE A 21 7.79 -4.91 -5.85
CA ILE A 21 8.42 -3.64 -5.52
C ILE A 21 9.04 -3.78 -4.14
N ALA A 22 9.85 -2.81 -3.75
CA ALA A 22 10.46 -2.81 -2.43
C ALA A 22 10.23 -1.47 -1.75
N ILE A 23 9.95 -1.51 -0.46
CA ILE A 23 9.90 -0.29 0.34
C ILE A 23 11.34 0.10 0.65
N PRO A 24 11.72 1.36 0.43
CA PRO A 24 13.10 1.79 0.65
C PRO A 24 13.58 1.53 2.07
N LYS A 25 14.86 1.22 2.20
CA LYS A 25 15.43 0.87 3.50
C LYS A 25 15.26 1.96 4.54
N ASN A 26 15.42 3.22 4.17
CA ASN A 26 15.26 4.31 5.14
C ASN A 26 13.84 4.40 5.67
N GLU A 27 12.83 4.11 4.84
CA GLU A 27 11.46 4.10 5.30
C GLU A 27 11.21 2.91 6.22
N ARG A 28 11.77 1.76 5.86
CA ARG A 28 11.64 0.57 6.71
C ARG A 28 12.27 0.79 8.07
N ASP A 29 13.45 1.40 8.08
CA ASP A 29 14.14 1.67 9.34
C ASP A 29 13.37 2.67 10.20
N TYR A 30 12.82 3.69 9.57
CA TYR A 30 12.09 4.72 10.31
C TYR A 30 10.86 4.16 11.03
N TYR A 31 10.12 3.30 10.36
CA TYR A 31 8.91 2.72 10.94
C TYR A 31 9.15 1.36 11.60
N GLY A 32 10.36 0.86 11.52
CA GLY A 32 10.68 -0.44 12.11
C GLY A 32 9.98 -1.60 11.41
N LEU A 33 9.84 -1.52 10.09
CA LEU A 33 9.16 -2.56 9.33
C LEU A 33 10.10 -3.73 9.08
N ASP A 34 9.61 -4.92 9.37
CA ASP A 34 10.38 -6.15 9.21
C ASP A 34 9.68 -7.15 8.33
N GLN A 35 10.38 -8.23 8.04
CA GLN A 35 9.79 -9.32 7.27
C GLN A 35 8.53 -9.82 7.96
N HIS A 36 7.51 -10.10 7.17
CA HIS A 36 6.18 -10.59 7.58
C HIS A 36 5.22 -9.51 8.08
N ASP A 37 5.71 -8.29 8.32
CA ASP A 37 4.80 -7.19 8.68
C ASP A 37 3.88 -6.89 7.51
N ILE A 38 2.71 -6.37 7.82
CA ILE A 38 1.69 -6.11 6.81
C ILE A 38 1.57 -4.61 6.62
N VAL A 39 1.54 -4.18 5.36
CA VAL A 39 1.46 -2.77 5.01
C VAL A 39 0.21 -2.52 4.18
N GLU A 40 -0.31 -1.30 4.31
CA GLU A 40 -1.43 -0.84 3.52
C GLU A 40 -0.88 0.21 2.57
N LEU A 41 -1.12 0.02 1.29
CA LEU A 41 -0.52 0.85 0.25
C LEU A 41 -1.54 1.37 -0.74
N ILE A 42 -1.25 2.55 -1.28
CA ILE A 42 -1.90 3.04 -2.47
C ILE A 42 -0.83 3.18 -3.53
N VAL A 43 -1.08 2.68 -4.73
CA VAL A 43 -0.18 2.88 -5.84
C VAL A 43 -0.84 3.82 -6.83
N ARG A 44 -0.05 4.70 -7.43
CA ARG A 44 -0.51 5.65 -8.43
C ARG A 44 0.22 5.37 -9.72
N LYS A 45 -0.54 5.23 -10.79
CA LYS A 45 0.02 5.08 -12.13
C LYS A 45 -0.02 6.43 -12.83
N TYR A 46 1.11 6.85 -13.36
CA TYR A 46 1.22 8.13 -14.06
C TYR A 46 1.38 7.93 -15.55
N GLU A 47 0.88 8.90 -16.30
CA GLU A 47 1.12 8.97 -17.73
C GLU A 47 1.16 10.45 -18.06
N ASP A 48 2.26 10.90 -18.65
CA ASP A 48 2.45 12.31 -18.99
C ASP A 48 2.22 13.23 -17.79
N ASP A 49 2.83 12.85 -16.67
CA ASP A 49 2.76 13.61 -15.42
C ASP A 49 1.37 13.71 -14.80
N LYS A 50 0.43 12.90 -15.28
CA LYS A 50 -0.90 12.88 -14.72
C LYS A 50 -1.18 11.50 -14.12
N ILE A 51 -1.88 11.50 -13.00
CA ILE A 51 -2.28 10.24 -12.38
C ILE A 51 -3.46 9.69 -13.16
N ILE A 52 -3.27 8.53 -13.80
CA ILE A 52 -4.32 7.95 -14.61
C ILE A 52 -5.03 6.81 -13.89
N GLY A 53 -4.55 6.43 -12.73
CA GLY A 53 -5.21 5.39 -11.95
C GLY A 53 -4.59 5.24 -10.59
N ARG A 54 -5.40 4.78 -9.65
CA ARG A 54 -4.97 4.54 -8.27
C ARG A 54 -5.51 3.21 -7.81
N GLY A 55 -4.72 2.49 -7.03
CA GLY A 55 -5.17 1.24 -6.46
C GLY A 55 -4.76 1.10 -5.01
N TRP A 56 -5.62 0.45 -4.22
CA TRP A 56 -5.39 0.18 -2.81
C TRP A 56 -5.24 -1.31 -2.60
N PHE A 57 -4.31 -1.71 -1.76
CA PHE A 57 -4.18 -3.12 -1.40
C PHE A 57 -3.36 -3.27 -0.12
N LEU A 58 -3.47 -4.46 0.47
CA LEU A 58 -2.63 -4.86 1.60
C LEU A 58 -1.57 -5.81 1.09
N ALA A 59 -0.39 -5.78 1.68
CA ALA A 59 0.68 -6.70 1.31
C ALA A 59 1.47 -7.09 2.53
N GLN A 60 2.00 -8.32 2.51
CA GLN A 60 2.89 -8.78 3.56
C GLN A 60 4.31 -8.68 3.04
N LEU A 61 5.18 -8.09 3.85
CA LEU A 61 6.56 -7.90 3.45
C LEU A 61 7.33 -9.21 3.49
N THR A 62 8.17 -9.40 2.49
CA THR A 62 9.13 -10.49 2.49
C THR A 62 10.50 -9.91 2.80
N VAL A 63 11.54 -10.65 2.51
CA VAL A 63 12.90 -10.22 2.85
C VAL A 63 13.25 -8.90 2.14
N ASN A 64 13.93 -8.02 2.85
CA ASN A 64 14.38 -6.72 2.32
C ASN A 64 13.24 -5.81 1.88
N GLY A 65 12.09 -5.95 2.55
CA GLY A 65 10.96 -5.04 2.30
C GLY A 65 10.27 -5.21 0.96
N LYS A 66 10.44 -6.38 0.35
CA LYS A 66 9.81 -6.64 -0.94
C LYS A 66 8.37 -7.09 -0.76
N LEU A 67 7.54 -6.78 -1.73
CA LEU A 67 6.15 -7.20 -1.74
C LEU A 67 5.69 -7.32 -3.18
N THR A 68 4.55 -7.98 -3.37
CA THR A 68 4.00 -8.17 -4.73
C THR A 68 2.71 -7.38 -4.85
N ILE A 69 2.58 -6.61 -5.92
CA ILE A 69 1.33 -5.92 -6.24
C ILE A 69 0.36 -6.98 -6.77
N PRO A 70 -0.90 -7.01 -6.31
CA PRO A 70 -1.86 -8.01 -6.79
C PRO A 70 -1.95 -8.01 -8.31
N ILE A 71 -1.98 -9.20 -8.90
CA ILE A 71 -1.96 -9.32 -10.37
C ILE A 71 -3.18 -8.67 -11.00
N GLY A 72 -4.35 -8.75 -10.35
CA GLY A 72 -5.54 -8.10 -10.87
C GLY A 72 -5.39 -6.59 -10.95
N LEU A 73 -4.78 -6.00 -9.92
CA LEU A 73 -4.55 -4.57 -9.92
C LEU A 73 -3.56 -4.17 -10.99
N ARG A 74 -2.48 -4.95 -11.18
CA ARG A 74 -1.50 -4.68 -12.23
C ARG A 74 -2.16 -4.70 -13.59
N GLN A 75 -3.06 -5.64 -13.80
CA GLN A 75 -3.76 -5.74 -15.08
C GLN A 75 -4.69 -4.55 -15.30
N GLU A 76 -5.42 -4.16 -14.29
CA GLU A 76 -6.37 -3.05 -14.43
C GLU A 76 -5.69 -1.72 -14.62
N LEU A 77 -4.53 -1.51 -14.01
CA LEU A 77 -3.79 -0.26 -14.15
C LEU A 77 -2.70 -0.35 -15.22
N ASP A 78 -2.60 -1.49 -15.90
CA ASP A 78 -1.57 -1.71 -16.92
C ASP A 78 -0.18 -1.43 -16.37
N ILE A 79 0.09 -1.98 -15.20
CA ILE A 79 1.41 -1.88 -14.57
C ILE A 79 2.23 -3.08 -15.02
N ARG A 80 3.36 -2.81 -15.67
CA ARG A 80 4.21 -3.85 -16.23
C ARG A 80 5.55 -3.85 -15.54
N ASP A 81 6.23 -5.01 -15.62
CA ASP A 81 7.58 -5.11 -15.09
C ASP A 81 8.45 -4.04 -15.76
N GLY A 82 9.23 -3.34 -14.96
CA GLY A 82 10.08 -2.25 -15.45
C GLY A 82 9.45 -0.88 -15.31
N ASP A 83 8.14 -0.79 -15.11
CA ASP A 83 7.48 0.51 -14.95
C ASP A 83 7.86 1.15 -13.62
N PHE A 84 7.80 2.48 -13.58
CA PHE A 84 7.93 3.21 -12.33
C PHE A 84 6.54 3.65 -11.88
N ILE A 85 6.24 3.46 -10.60
CA ILE A 85 4.98 3.88 -10.03
C ILE A 85 5.25 4.67 -8.77
N GLU A 86 4.27 5.42 -8.33
CA GLU A 86 4.37 6.13 -7.06
C GLU A 86 3.61 5.33 -6.01
N VAL A 87 4.21 5.18 -4.84
CA VAL A 87 3.65 4.36 -3.77
C VAL A 87 3.46 5.20 -2.54
N LEU A 88 2.28 5.10 -1.94
CA LEU A 88 1.97 5.76 -0.67
C LEU A 88 1.80 4.68 0.39
N LEU A 89 2.60 4.76 1.44
CA LEU A 89 2.42 3.90 2.60
C LEU A 89 1.45 4.60 3.52
N ILE A 90 0.30 3.99 3.78
CA ILE A 90 -0.73 4.64 4.57
C ILE A 90 -1.06 3.91 5.86
N GLY A 91 -0.49 2.74 6.09
CA GLY A 91 -0.70 2.04 7.34
C GLY A 91 0.15 0.80 7.41
N PHE A 92 0.31 0.27 8.61
CA PHE A 92 1.02 -1.00 8.77
C PHE A 92 0.62 -1.63 10.09
N ILE A 93 0.84 -2.95 10.20
CA ILE A 93 0.64 -3.64 11.45
C ILE A 93 1.71 -4.71 11.53
N ARG A 94 2.33 -4.84 12.69
CA ARG A 94 3.36 -5.85 12.88
C ARG A 94 2.73 -7.22 12.93
N ILE A 95 3.42 -8.21 12.40
CA ILE A 95 2.85 -9.54 12.30
C ILE A 95 2.41 -10.08 13.67
N GLU A 96 3.14 -9.76 14.72
CA GLU A 96 2.79 -10.24 16.05
C GLU A 96 1.53 -9.58 16.60
N ASP A 97 1.07 -8.49 15.98
CA ASP A 97 -0.14 -7.81 16.41
C ASP A 97 -1.37 -8.22 15.61
N VAL A 98 -1.21 -9.16 14.67
CA VAL A 98 -2.31 -9.59 13.81
C VAL A 98 -3.08 -10.69 14.58
N ILE A 99 -4.08 -10.30 15.34
CA ILE A 99 -4.84 -11.20 16.18
C ILE A 99 -6.33 -10.89 16.09
N GLY A 100 -7.16 -11.84 16.56
CA GLY A 100 -8.60 -11.62 16.67
C GLY A 100 -9.30 -11.57 15.34
N ASP A 101 -10.53 -11.06 15.36
CA ASP A 101 -11.35 -10.96 14.15
C ASP A 101 -10.75 -10.03 13.12
N GLN A 102 -10.18 -8.93 13.56
CA GLN A 102 -9.52 -7.99 12.66
C GLN A 102 -8.34 -8.68 11.96
N GLY A 103 -7.54 -9.43 12.74
CA GLY A 103 -6.42 -10.16 12.16
C GLY A 103 -6.87 -11.18 11.13
N LEU A 104 -7.98 -11.84 11.39
CA LEU A 104 -8.52 -12.82 10.48
C LEU A 104 -8.94 -12.18 9.16
N LYS A 105 -9.59 -11.02 9.22
CA LYS A 105 -9.99 -10.29 8.02
C LYS A 105 -8.78 -9.89 7.20
N ILE A 106 -7.74 -9.42 7.86
CA ILE A 106 -6.51 -9.00 7.19
C ILE A 106 -5.87 -10.20 6.47
N MET A 107 -5.77 -11.33 7.16
CA MET A 107 -5.15 -12.51 6.56
C MET A 107 -5.96 -13.04 5.39
N LYS A 108 -7.29 -12.96 5.46
CA LYS A 108 -8.14 -13.37 4.34
C LYS A 108 -7.93 -12.46 3.14
N ALA A 109 -7.82 -11.15 3.37
CA ALA A 109 -7.59 -10.19 2.29
C ALA A 109 -6.24 -10.46 1.61
N LEU A 110 -5.21 -10.76 2.40
CA LEU A 110 -3.90 -11.08 1.84
C LEU A 110 -3.95 -12.35 1.01
N ARG A 111 -4.65 -13.36 1.52
CA ARG A 111 -4.71 -14.65 0.85
C ARG A 111 -5.45 -14.57 -0.48
N SER A 112 -6.44 -13.70 -0.57
CA SER A 112 -7.22 -13.55 -1.78
C SER A 112 -6.66 -12.48 -2.71
N ASN A 113 -5.52 -11.87 -2.36
CA ASN A 113 -4.91 -10.79 -3.15
C ASN A 113 -5.90 -9.67 -3.41
N GLU A 114 -6.61 -9.29 -2.36
CA GLU A 114 -7.65 -8.28 -2.47
C GLU A 114 -7.09 -6.93 -2.82
N TYR A 115 -7.76 -6.22 -3.71
CA TYR A 115 -7.37 -4.86 -4.06
C TYR A 115 -8.62 -4.09 -4.45
N LYS A 116 -8.49 -2.78 -4.53
CA LYS A 116 -9.59 -1.92 -4.99
C LYS A 116 -9.03 -0.82 -5.85
N LEU A 117 -9.73 -0.53 -6.94
CA LEU A 117 -9.45 0.69 -7.69
C LEU A 117 -10.12 1.81 -6.91
N ILE A 118 -9.40 2.89 -6.69
CA ILE A 118 -9.94 3.99 -5.91
C ILE A 118 -9.83 5.30 -6.68
N SER A 119 -10.69 6.25 -6.31
CA SER A 119 -10.70 7.57 -6.90
C SER A 119 -9.82 8.50 -6.09
N GLU A 120 -9.61 9.69 -6.62
CA GLU A 120 -8.89 10.73 -5.87
C GLU A 120 -9.61 11.05 -4.57
N LYS A 121 -10.94 11.04 -4.60
CA LYS A 121 -11.74 11.31 -3.41
C LYS A 121 -11.53 10.23 -2.35
N ASP A 122 -11.49 8.96 -2.79
CA ASP A 122 -11.22 7.85 -1.87
C ASP A 122 -9.85 7.98 -1.26
N GLU A 123 -8.86 8.37 -2.06
CA GLU A 123 -7.50 8.53 -1.56
C GLU A 123 -7.45 9.61 -0.49
N LYS A 124 -8.11 10.75 -0.74
CA LYS A 124 -8.13 11.83 0.24
C LYS A 124 -8.79 11.39 1.55
N ARG A 125 -9.85 10.58 1.44
CA ARG A 125 -10.53 10.07 2.62
C ARG A 125 -9.60 9.17 3.42
N LEU A 126 -8.89 8.27 2.75
CA LEU A 126 -7.97 7.37 3.45
C LEU A 126 -6.84 8.16 4.11
N LEU A 127 -6.29 9.14 3.41
CA LEU A 127 -5.22 9.95 3.99
C LEU A 127 -5.71 10.76 5.19
N SER A 128 -6.95 11.22 5.16
CA SER A 128 -7.46 12.00 6.29
C SER A 128 -7.57 11.17 7.56
N MET A 129 -7.69 9.85 7.44
CA MET A 129 -7.74 8.99 8.62
C MET A 129 -6.40 8.93 9.33
N LEU A 130 -5.31 9.21 8.63
CA LEU A 130 -3.99 9.20 9.24
C LEU A 130 -3.77 10.39 10.17
N SER A 131 -4.53 11.46 9.98
CA SER A 131 -4.35 12.66 10.81
C SER A 131 -4.65 12.41 12.28
N LYS A 132 -5.25 11.27 12.59
CA LYS A 132 -5.56 10.93 13.97
C LYS A 132 -4.40 10.27 14.69
N GLY A 133 -3.27 10.11 14.01
CA GLY A 133 -2.07 9.56 14.63
C GLY A 133 -2.15 8.09 14.99
N ILE A 134 -3.06 7.38 14.39
CA ILE A 134 -3.22 5.96 14.68
C ILE A 134 -2.64 5.14 13.53
N TYR A 135 -1.61 4.36 13.83
CA TYR A 135 -0.99 3.53 12.83
C TYR A 135 -1.68 2.17 12.84
N HIS A 136 -2.75 2.05 12.10
CA HIS A 136 -3.42 0.79 11.96
C HIS A 136 -3.90 0.68 10.53
N ILE A 137 -4.21 -0.51 10.13
CA ILE A 137 -4.71 -0.75 8.79
C ILE A 137 -6.18 -0.38 8.73
N SER A 138 -6.52 0.56 7.83
CA SER A 138 -7.90 0.91 7.64
C SER A 138 -8.47 -0.09 6.65
N TYR A 139 -9.40 -0.89 7.07
CA TYR A 139 -9.93 -1.93 6.22
C TYR A 139 -10.93 -1.33 5.29
N PHE A 140 -10.52 -1.04 4.09
CA PHE A 140 -11.35 -0.35 3.11
C PHE A 140 -12.56 -1.21 2.81
N GLY A 141 -13.75 -0.59 2.85
CA GLY A 141 -14.97 -1.33 2.61
C GLY A 141 -15.72 -1.68 3.87
N GLU A 142 -15.17 -1.35 5.00
CA GLU A 142 -15.85 -1.60 6.26
C GLU A 142 -16.93 -0.63 6.51
#